data_a082c630d0903b51d25fca3ca3e0ad72
#
_entry.id   a082c630d0903b51d25fca3ca3e0ad72
#
_cell.length_a   1.000
_cell.length_b   1.000
_cell.length_c   1.000
_cell.angle_alpha   90.00
_cell.angle_beta   90.00
_cell.angle_gamma   90.00
#
_symmetry.space_group_name_H-M   'P 1'
#
loop_
_entity.id
_entity.type
_entity.pdbx_description
1 polymer ?
#
loop_
_entity_poly.entity_id
_entity_poly.type
_entity_poly.pdbx_seq_one_letter_code
_entity_poly.pdbx_strand_id
1 'polypeptide(L)'
;KFDFDSPEIILFKNYLGNVKLNVNNHNPLYNTYIAIDTIDNGFYNIKDFNFINKTINDTLYVNSNFKGGKNKDQYNLSLYHTINKENNSVVGVKKSTINYNGNTWFLNEKNDKNNKIIFDKDLNNIKFDSIILNNNSEFIRFAGSTNDSTYKNLKVSFNSVDLGKLVPKVDNLNLKGIVNGNLNILQRKGLYYPSSNITIDAIDFNKTLLGNMVIDIKGNNELTRYDLITTLTNNNIKSINSTGYIDASSDKAKIDLDVALNKFNLATISPFGGTVISDIRGFLSGNGKVSGEINSPNIFGDFKILDGGLNVPYLNIDYSLDPDTDLLVTREKLEIVNTTMTDSKYLTNGTLSGLATHTNFRNWKLDLTVDSKNLLALDTQKDENQLYYGTAFISGNTRIYGPINELVIDVAATTEENTEFKIPLSDTESIGDNSFIKFLSPKEKDAKLRGETIITDDLKGLTLNFDLDINKNAEIEIVIDQETKSALRGRGAGTLLIEINTLGKFNMWGDFIVYKGIYDFRYGKIIRKEIEVEKGGTITWNGLASNADLNLKAIYKSKANPSALLDDPTINRKIPVDVYIDLTDKITQPEL
;
A
#
# COMPACT_ATOMS: atom_id res chain seq x y z
N LYS A 1 48.13 30.86 -12.45
CA LYS A 1 47.48 29.53 -12.56
C LYS A 1 47.72 28.79 -11.26
N PHE A 2 46.66 28.21 -10.70
CA PHE A 2 46.69 27.36 -9.52
C PHE A 2 45.84 26.12 -9.78
N ASP A 3 46.41 24.95 -9.52
CA ASP A 3 45.76 23.67 -9.66
C ASP A 3 45.86 22.91 -8.32
N PHE A 4 44.75 22.38 -7.85
CA PHE A 4 44.66 21.61 -6.63
C PHE A 4 43.78 20.36 -6.88
N ASP A 5 44.25 19.21 -6.44
CA ASP A 5 43.55 17.93 -6.54
C ASP A 5 43.70 17.17 -5.20
N SER A 6 42.59 16.68 -4.66
CA SER A 6 42.59 15.93 -3.42
C SER A 6 41.57 14.77 -3.50
N PRO A 7 41.94 13.56 -3.12
CA PRO A 7 40.97 12.45 -3.10
C PRO A 7 39.86 12.67 -2.08
N GLU A 8 40.17 13.38 -0.97
CA GLU A 8 39.17 13.71 0.03
C GLU A 8 39.53 14.98 0.82
N ILE A 9 38.50 15.67 1.28
CA ILE A 9 38.61 16.79 2.21
C ILE A 9 37.48 16.71 3.22
N ILE A 10 37.78 16.89 4.49
CA ILE A 10 36.78 17.07 5.54
C ILE A 10 36.78 18.53 5.95
N LEU A 11 35.67 19.23 5.67
CA LEU A 11 35.55 20.67 5.96
C LEU A 11 34.24 20.92 6.74
N PHE A 12 34.35 21.49 7.95
CA PHE A 12 33.19 21.79 8.83
C PHE A 12 32.22 20.60 8.98
N LYS A 13 32.74 19.37 9.19
CA LYS A 13 31.98 18.09 9.27
C LYS A 13 31.34 17.65 7.94
N ASN A 14 31.60 18.32 6.82
CA ASN A 14 31.19 17.84 5.51
C ASN A 14 32.31 17.01 4.88
N TYR A 15 31.97 15.88 4.32
CA TYR A 15 32.87 15.07 3.51
C TYR A 15 32.82 15.52 2.05
N LEU A 16 33.96 15.76 1.44
CA LEU A 16 34.15 16.15 0.04
C LEU A 16 35.06 15.09 -0.61
N GLY A 17 34.54 14.32 -1.56
CA GLY A 17 35.28 13.27 -2.27
C GLY A 17 35.74 13.72 -3.65
N ASN A 18 36.99 13.45 -4.02
CA ASN A 18 37.59 13.77 -5.31
C ASN A 18 37.45 15.26 -5.70
N VAL A 19 38.09 16.12 -4.94
CA VAL A 19 38.02 17.58 -5.13
C VAL A 19 39.05 18.02 -6.14
N LYS A 20 38.63 18.71 -7.21
CA LYS A 20 39.47 19.36 -8.20
C LYS A 20 39.19 20.86 -8.22
N LEU A 21 40.22 21.67 -8.07
CA LEU A 21 40.15 23.14 -8.17
C LEU A 21 41.18 23.63 -9.18
N ASN A 22 40.72 24.31 -10.19
CA ASN A 22 41.58 24.97 -11.16
C ASN A 22 41.26 26.47 -11.21
N VAL A 23 42.28 27.29 -10.96
CA VAL A 23 42.19 28.76 -11.08
C VAL A 23 43.11 29.22 -12.19
N ASN A 24 42.55 29.86 -13.23
CA ASN A 24 43.30 30.33 -14.38
C ASN A 24 42.63 31.56 -15.03
N ASN A 25 43.10 32.74 -14.72
CA ASN A 25 42.54 34.01 -15.22
C ASN A 25 42.76 34.23 -16.73
N HIS A 26 43.66 33.46 -17.36
CA HIS A 26 43.90 33.51 -18.83
C HIS A 26 43.02 32.52 -19.60
N ASN A 27 42.28 31.66 -18.92
CA ASN A 27 41.37 30.72 -19.59
C ASN A 27 40.16 31.50 -20.16
N PRO A 28 39.80 31.31 -21.45
CA PRO A 28 38.66 31.99 -22.06
C PRO A 28 37.29 31.54 -21.50
N LEU A 29 37.22 30.35 -20.94
CA LEU A 29 35.95 29.75 -20.48
C LEU A 29 35.65 30.02 -19.01
N TYR A 30 36.69 30.09 -18.14
CA TYR A 30 36.50 30.26 -16.70
C TYR A 30 37.70 30.97 -16.05
N ASN A 31 37.45 31.62 -14.89
CA ASN A 31 38.49 32.04 -13.97
C ASN A 31 38.74 30.96 -12.90
N THR A 32 37.70 30.34 -12.41
CA THR A 32 37.77 29.21 -11.48
C THR A 32 36.87 28.07 -11.96
N TYR A 33 37.37 26.87 -11.86
CA TYR A 33 36.62 25.62 -12.04
C TYR A 33 36.77 24.75 -10.79
N ILE A 34 35.67 24.25 -10.25
CA ILE A 34 35.64 23.32 -9.13
C ILE A 34 34.82 22.11 -9.56
N ALA A 35 35.34 20.90 -9.35
CA ALA A 35 34.60 19.65 -9.48
C ALA A 35 34.75 18.84 -8.18
N ILE A 36 33.63 18.28 -7.70
CA ILE A 36 33.59 17.44 -6.51
C ILE A 36 32.64 16.28 -6.80
N ASP A 37 33.14 15.05 -6.72
CA ASP A 37 32.33 13.89 -7.05
C ASP A 37 31.21 13.64 -6.03
N THR A 38 31.52 13.85 -4.73
CA THR A 38 30.56 13.65 -3.64
C THR A 38 30.74 14.68 -2.55
N ILE A 39 29.64 15.28 -2.11
CA ILE A 39 29.56 16.13 -0.92
C ILE A 39 28.53 15.51 0.01
N ASP A 40 28.91 15.12 1.23
CA ASP A 40 28.01 14.55 2.23
C ASP A 40 28.10 15.33 3.55
N ASN A 41 26.97 15.85 4.00
CA ASN A 41 26.86 16.58 5.27
C ASN A 41 26.06 15.82 6.32
N GLY A 42 25.75 14.52 6.07
CA GLY A 42 24.90 13.68 6.93
C GLY A 42 23.40 13.88 6.76
N PHE A 43 22.95 15.00 6.15
CA PHE A 43 21.53 15.28 5.88
C PHE A 43 21.20 15.17 4.39
N TYR A 44 22.10 15.63 3.53
CA TYR A 44 21.89 15.69 2.08
C TYR A 44 23.17 15.31 1.34
N ASN A 45 23.06 14.38 0.42
CA ASN A 45 24.16 13.90 -0.40
C ASN A 45 24.10 14.55 -1.78
N ILE A 46 25.16 15.25 -2.18
CA ILE A 46 25.34 15.88 -3.49
C ILE A 46 26.36 15.07 -4.27
N LYS A 47 26.09 14.82 -5.55
CA LYS A 47 26.99 14.14 -6.48
C LYS A 47 27.25 14.97 -7.72
N ASP A 48 28.37 14.71 -8.35
CA ASP A 48 28.75 15.33 -9.62
C ASP A 48 28.70 16.87 -9.56
N PHE A 49 29.13 17.47 -8.43
CA PHE A 49 29.12 18.91 -8.28
C PHE A 49 30.17 19.56 -9.16
N ASN A 50 29.73 20.46 -10.05
CA ASN A 50 30.58 21.29 -10.88
C ASN A 50 30.23 22.76 -10.68
N PHE A 51 31.25 23.59 -10.58
CA PHE A 51 31.14 25.02 -10.42
C PHE A 51 32.12 25.71 -11.34
N ILE A 52 31.64 26.68 -12.09
CA ILE A 52 32.45 27.50 -12.99
C ILE A 52 32.12 28.95 -12.70
N ASN A 53 33.18 29.79 -12.54
CA ASN A 53 32.98 31.23 -12.54
C ASN A 53 33.77 31.91 -13.65
N LYS A 54 33.25 33.06 -14.09
CA LYS A 54 33.86 33.95 -15.05
C LYS A 54 33.54 35.40 -14.69
N THR A 55 34.55 36.23 -14.60
CA THR A 55 34.37 37.68 -14.39
C THR A 55 34.47 38.42 -15.74
N ILE A 56 33.43 39.20 -16.07
CA ILE A 56 33.36 40.03 -17.27
C ILE A 56 32.76 41.36 -16.90
N ASN A 57 33.43 42.48 -17.21
CA ASN A 57 32.96 43.85 -16.94
C ASN A 57 32.44 44.01 -15.49
N ASP A 58 33.31 43.72 -14.53
CA ASP A 58 33.05 43.81 -13.08
C ASP A 58 31.86 42.99 -12.56
N THR A 59 31.39 42.07 -13.37
CA THR A 59 30.33 41.10 -13.00
C THR A 59 30.89 39.69 -12.96
N LEU A 60 30.73 39.01 -11.82
CA LEU A 60 31.07 37.62 -11.62
C LEU A 60 29.87 36.75 -12.03
N TYR A 61 30.03 35.98 -13.08
CA TYR A 61 29.05 34.99 -13.50
C TYR A 61 29.42 33.62 -12.95
N VAL A 62 28.44 32.92 -12.43
CA VAL A 62 28.57 31.59 -11.82
C VAL A 62 27.60 30.63 -12.48
N ASN A 63 28.11 29.48 -12.91
CA ASN A 63 27.26 28.32 -13.32
C ASN A 63 27.65 27.12 -12.45
N SER A 64 26.64 26.46 -11.89
CA SER A 64 26.82 25.26 -11.10
C SER A 64 25.80 24.20 -11.51
N ASN A 65 26.26 22.96 -11.61
CA ASN A 65 25.38 21.82 -11.81
C ASN A 65 25.76 20.71 -10.84
N PHE A 66 24.76 20.02 -10.35
CA PHE A 66 24.94 18.88 -9.45
C PHE A 66 23.68 18.00 -9.40
N LYS A 67 23.84 16.80 -8.86
CA LYS A 67 22.77 15.89 -8.51
C LYS A 67 22.63 15.78 -7.00
N GLY A 68 21.44 15.56 -6.49
CA GLY A 68 21.24 15.48 -5.06
C GLY A 68 20.01 14.68 -4.64
N GLY A 69 19.92 14.38 -3.35
CA GLY A 69 18.81 13.66 -2.77
C GLY A 69 18.75 12.17 -3.13
N LYS A 70 17.75 11.47 -2.55
CA LYS A 70 17.52 10.06 -2.79
C LYS A 70 17.05 9.78 -4.23
N ASN A 71 16.35 10.73 -4.84
CA ASN A 71 15.72 10.61 -6.17
C ASN A 71 16.63 11.06 -7.32
N LYS A 72 17.91 11.34 -7.06
CA LYS A 72 18.86 11.85 -8.06
C LYS A 72 18.39 13.15 -8.73
N ASP A 73 17.81 14.07 -7.96
CA ASP A 73 17.38 15.36 -8.45
C ASP A 73 18.54 16.12 -9.10
N GLN A 74 18.24 16.94 -10.12
CA GLN A 74 19.25 17.64 -10.88
C GLN A 74 19.09 19.15 -10.75
N TYR A 75 20.19 19.84 -10.51
CA TYR A 75 20.24 21.27 -10.32
C TYR A 75 21.21 21.89 -11.33
N ASN A 76 20.72 22.84 -12.12
CA ASN A 76 21.53 23.65 -13.03
C ASN A 76 21.27 25.12 -12.70
N LEU A 77 22.20 25.73 -11.99
CA LEU A 77 22.07 27.09 -11.45
C LEU A 77 22.98 28.07 -12.19
N SER A 78 22.44 29.19 -12.61
CA SER A 78 23.15 30.28 -13.22
C SER A 78 22.91 31.57 -12.45
N LEU A 79 23.96 32.11 -11.86
CA LEU A 79 23.91 33.28 -11.01
C LEU A 79 24.88 34.36 -11.52
N TYR A 80 24.70 35.57 -11.06
CA TYR A 80 25.70 36.61 -11.22
C TYR A 80 25.83 37.44 -9.93
N HIS A 81 27.01 37.96 -9.69
CA HIS A 81 27.27 38.92 -8.62
C HIS A 81 27.90 40.19 -9.22
N THR A 82 27.40 41.35 -8.82
CA THR A 82 27.96 42.66 -9.18
C THR A 82 27.74 43.64 -8.03
N ILE A 83 28.37 44.78 -8.09
CA ILE A 83 28.17 45.87 -7.14
C ILE A 83 27.38 46.95 -7.86
N ASN A 84 26.31 47.43 -7.24
CA ASN A 84 25.49 48.51 -7.81
C ASN A 84 26.08 49.90 -7.54
N LYS A 85 25.44 50.95 -8.08
CA LYS A 85 25.90 52.33 -7.92
C LYS A 85 25.88 52.83 -6.47
N GLU A 86 25.11 52.17 -5.60
CA GLU A 86 24.99 52.46 -4.17
C GLU A 86 26.00 51.67 -3.33
N ASN A 87 26.96 51.01 -3.98
CA ASN A 87 27.98 50.17 -3.37
C ASN A 87 27.43 48.95 -2.62
N ASN A 88 26.23 48.49 -2.99
CA ASN A 88 25.61 47.23 -2.48
C ASN A 88 25.96 46.07 -3.38
N SER A 89 26.15 44.90 -2.78
CA SER A 89 26.26 43.64 -3.49
C SER A 89 24.90 43.22 -4.07
N VAL A 90 24.91 42.81 -5.32
CA VAL A 90 23.73 42.29 -6.03
C VAL A 90 24.03 40.88 -6.49
N VAL A 91 23.33 39.89 -5.94
CA VAL A 91 23.33 38.52 -6.43
C VAL A 91 22.04 38.29 -7.21
N GLY A 92 22.16 38.16 -8.52
CA GLY A 92 21.01 37.90 -9.38
C GLY A 92 20.97 36.46 -9.87
N VAL A 93 19.77 35.99 -10.08
CA VAL A 93 19.50 34.67 -10.65
C VAL A 93 19.19 34.84 -12.14
N LYS A 94 19.92 34.12 -12.99
CA LYS A 94 19.58 33.92 -14.40
C LYS A 94 18.71 32.69 -14.57
N LYS A 95 18.24 32.43 -15.79
CA LYS A 95 17.47 31.23 -16.07
C LYS A 95 18.21 29.98 -15.60
N SER A 96 17.65 29.31 -14.62
CA SER A 96 18.18 28.11 -13.98
C SER A 96 17.11 27.01 -13.96
N THR A 97 17.52 25.75 -13.84
CA THR A 97 16.59 24.62 -13.80
C THR A 97 16.84 23.74 -12.59
N ILE A 98 15.75 23.28 -11.99
CA ILE A 98 15.74 22.29 -10.90
C ILE A 98 14.82 21.17 -11.32
N ASN A 99 15.35 19.98 -11.52
CA ASN A 99 14.55 18.78 -11.75
C ASN A 99 14.36 18.08 -10.40
N TYR A 100 13.19 18.22 -9.83
CA TYR A 100 12.82 17.64 -8.53
C TYR A 100 11.66 16.66 -8.69
N ASN A 101 11.79 15.44 -8.18
CA ASN A 101 10.81 14.36 -8.32
C ASN A 101 10.36 14.10 -9.78
N GLY A 102 11.26 14.30 -10.76
CA GLY A 102 10.94 14.15 -12.18
C GLY A 102 10.17 15.33 -12.78
N ASN A 103 9.96 16.41 -12.02
CA ASN A 103 9.34 17.66 -12.49
C ASN A 103 10.40 18.74 -12.66
N THR A 104 10.39 19.40 -13.83
CA THR A 104 11.33 20.48 -14.11
C THR A 104 10.76 21.83 -13.66
N TRP A 105 11.40 22.43 -12.69
CA TRP A 105 11.14 23.79 -12.23
C TRP A 105 12.16 24.76 -12.80
N PHE A 106 11.69 25.91 -13.21
CA PHE A 106 12.54 26.99 -13.71
C PHE A 106 12.68 28.07 -12.64
N LEU A 107 13.91 28.37 -12.26
CA LEU A 107 14.20 29.53 -11.44
C LEU A 107 14.53 30.68 -12.41
N ASN A 108 13.74 31.75 -12.35
CA ASN A 108 13.83 32.91 -13.26
C ASN A 108 13.74 32.52 -14.76
N GLU A 109 12.71 31.80 -15.18
CA GLU A 109 12.53 31.31 -16.55
C GLU A 109 12.65 32.42 -17.61
N LYS A 110 12.04 33.58 -17.32
CA LYS A 110 12.01 34.76 -18.24
C LYS A 110 13.29 35.58 -18.21
N ASN A 111 14.29 35.19 -17.39
CA ASN A 111 15.52 35.92 -17.18
C ASN A 111 15.27 37.38 -16.75
N ASP A 112 14.26 37.61 -15.91
CA ASP A 112 13.86 38.91 -15.38
C ASP A 112 14.93 39.42 -14.40
N LYS A 113 15.36 40.68 -14.57
CA LYS A 113 16.38 41.37 -13.74
C LYS A 113 15.95 41.59 -12.29
N ASN A 114 14.66 41.40 -11.96
CA ASN A 114 14.13 41.50 -10.61
C ASN A 114 14.35 40.22 -9.78
N ASN A 115 14.77 39.10 -10.38
CA ASN A 115 15.16 37.92 -9.63
C ASN A 115 16.57 38.11 -9.03
N LYS A 116 16.64 38.85 -7.95
CA LYS A 116 17.92 39.21 -7.30
C LYS A 116 17.78 39.47 -5.82
N ILE A 117 18.91 39.36 -5.13
CA ILE A 117 19.10 39.71 -3.74
C ILE A 117 20.09 40.89 -3.72
N ILE A 118 19.77 41.92 -2.99
CA ILE A 118 20.61 43.12 -2.81
C ILE A 118 20.95 43.20 -1.34
N PHE A 119 22.22 43.42 -1.00
CA PHE A 119 22.63 43.53 0.39
C PHE A 119 23.84 44.48 0.54
N ASP A 120 23.91 45.14 1.68
CA ASP A 120 25.06 45.98 2.05
C ASP A 120 26.25 45.13 2.53
N LYS A 121 27.40 45.77 2.73
CA LYS A 121 28.65 45.09 3.13
C LYS A 121 28.55 44.40 4.49
N ASP A 122 27.74 44.93 5.38
CA ASP A 122 27.61 44.48 6.76
C ASP A 122 26.45 43.48 6.92
N LEU A 123 25.73 43.16 5.82
CA LEU A 123 24.54 42.31 5.79
C LEU A 123 23.40 42.83 6.70
N ASN A 124 23.40 44.10 7.06
CA ASN A 124 22.35 44.71 7.85
C ASN A 124 21.07 44.89 7.05
N ASN A 125 21.21 45.29 5.78
CA ASN A 125 20.07 45.47 4.88
C ASN A 125 20.14 44.45 3.75
N ILE A 126 19.15 43.55 3.71
CA ILE A 126 19.02 42.54 2.66
C ILE A 126 17.64 42.70 2.03
N LYS A 127 17.59 42.86 0.72
CA LYS A 127 16.35 42.91 -0.06
C LYS A 127 16.28 41.75 -1.03
N PHE A 128 15.25 40.97 -0.92
CA PHE A 128 14.85 39.93 -1.87
C PHE A 128 13.81 40.55 -2.81
N ASP A 129 14.16 40.86 -4.03
CA ASP A 129 13.23 41.56 -4.92
C ASP A 129 12.07 40.62 -5.32
N SER A 130 12.36 39.56 -6.05
CA SER A 130 11.31 38.61 -6.46
C SER A 130 11.96 37.35 -7.01
N ILE A 131 12.34 36.43 -6.15
CA ILE A 131 12.87 35.14 -6.56
C ILE A 131 11.68 34.22 -6.92
N ILE A 132 11.57 33.83 -8.19
CA ILE A 132 10.45 33.06 -8.71
C ILE A 132 10.93 31.71 -9.20
N LEU A 133 10.34 30.66 -8.63
CA LEU A 133 10.44 29.28 -9.08
C LEU A 133 9.11 28.92 -9.76
N ASN A 134 9.11 28.54 -11.03
CA ASN A 134 7.89 28.22 -11.78
C ASN A 134 7.97 26.90 -12.55
N ASN A 135 6.81 26.29 -12.73
CA ASN A 135 6.58 25.16 -13.62
C ASN A 135 5.29 25.46 -14.40
N ASN A 136 5.42 25.82 -15.68
CA ASN A 136 4.31 26.32 -16.50
C ASN A 136 3.59 27.54 -15.84
N SER A 137 2.30 27.38 -15.49
CA SER A 137 1.51 28.41 -14.82
C SER A 137 1.65 28.44 -13.30
N GLU A 138 2.30 27.43 -12.72
CA GLU A 138 2.52 27.31 -11.28
C GLU A 138 3.73 28.12 -10.86
N PHE A 139 3.65 28.83 -9.74
CA PHE A 139 4.85 29.48 -9.23
C PHE A 139 4.89 29.58 -7.71
N ILE A 140 6.12 29.54 -7.19
CA ILE A 140 6.48 29.85 -5.82
C ILE A 140 7.36 31.11 -5.87
N ARG A 141 6.93 32.14 -5.17
CA ARG A 141 7.64 33.42 -5.13
C ARG A 141 8.14 33.70 -3.72
N PHE A 142 9.42 34.02 -3.60
CA PHE A 142 10.04 34.54 -2.39
C PHE A 142 10.40 36.01 -2.59
N ALA A 143 9.96 36.90 -1.68
CA ALA A 143 10.24 38.32 -1.71
C ALA A 143 10.26 38.89 -0.30
N GLY A 144 10.90 40.06 -0.13
CA GLY A 144 10.90 40.78 1.14
C GLY A 144 12.16 41.52 1.43
N SER A 145 12.31 41.96 2.68
CA SER A 145 13.50 42.67 3.14
C SER A 145 13.77 42.41 4.61
N THR A 146 15.05 42.58 4.97
CA THR A 146 15.50 42.66 6.37
C THR A 146 16.28 43.95 6.54
N ASN A 147 16.03 44.69 7.61
CA ASN A 147 16.78 45.83 8.01
C ASN A 147 17.26 45.60 9.44
N ASP A 148 18.56 45.39 9.60
CA ASP A 148 19.21 45.04 10.84
C ASP A 148 18.61 43.82 11.57
N SER A 149 18.83 43.68 12.86
CA SER A 149 18.30 42.59 13.68
C SER A 149 16.86 42.81 14.15
N THR A 150 16.25 43.97 13.91
CA THR A 150 14.98 44.38 14.50
C THR A 150 13.80 44.39 13.54
N TYR A 151 14.06 44.42 12.22
CA TYR A 151 13.01 44.42 11.21
C TYR A 151 13.23 43.39 10.12
N LYS A 152 12.22 42.57 9.90
CA LYS A 152 12.14 41.62 8.76
C LYS A 152 10.72 41.62 8.21
N ASN A 153 10.60 41.55 6.90
CA ASN A 153 9.33 41.35 6.21
C ASN A 153 9.57 40.40 5.05
N LEU A 154 9.42 39.11 5.31
CA LEU A 154 9.66 38.02 4.35
C LEU A 154 8.36 37.35 4.00
N LYS A 155 8.15 37.09 2.72
CA LYS A 155 6.93 36.43 2.20
C LYS A 155 7.28 35.35 1.20
N VAL A 156 6.69 34.17 1.40
CA VAL A 156 6.61 33.11 0.39
C VAL A 156 5.17 33.03 -0.10
N SER A 157 4.95 33.09 -1.41
CA SER A 157 3.63 32.99 -2.01
C SER A 157 3.57 31.76 -2.91
N PHE A 158 2.48 31.00 -2.81
CA PHE A 158 2.18 29.86 -3.66
C PHE A 158 1.02 30.25 -4.58
N ASN A 159 1.11 29.95 -5.85
CA ASN A 159 0.06 30.18 -6.81
C ASN A 159 -0.12 28.98 -7.71
N SER A 160 -1.27 28.33 -7.56
CA SER A 160 -1.71 27.16 -8.33
C SER A 160 -0.69 26.01 -8.37
N VAL A 161 0.07 25.81 -7.28
CA VAL A 161 1.15 24.81 -7.22
C VAL A 161 0.57 23.43 -6.98
N ASP A 162 0.87 22.48 -7.87
CA ASP A 162 0.46 21.08 -7.72
C ASP A 162 1.22 20.44 -6.54
N LEU A 163 0.48 20.07 -5.50
CA LEU A 163 1.01 19.43 -4.29
C LEU A 163 1.78 18.14 -4.61
N GLY A 164 1.30 17.36 -5.58
CA GLY A 164 1.93 16.11 -6.01
C GLY A 164 3.35 16.30 -6.59
N LYS A 165 3.70 17.51 -7.03
CA LYS A 165 5.05 17.86 -7.49
C LYS A 165 6.00 18.25 -6.35
N LEU A 166 5.46 18.65 -5.20
CA LEU A 166 6.23 19.09 -4.02
C LEU A 166 6.51 17.94 -3.06
N VAL A 167 5.57 16.99 -2.95
CA VAL A 167 5.67 15.87 -1.99
C VAL A 167 6.56 14.77 -2.59
N PRO A 168 7.53 14.22 -1.82
CA PRO A 168 8.29 13.07 -2.25
C PRO A 168 7.38 11.88 -2.58
N LYS A 169 7.71 11.13 -3.62
CA LYS A 169 6.98 9.91 -3.96
C LYS A 169 7.22 8.86 -2.86
N VAL A 170 6.16 8.41 -2.24
CA VAL A 170 6.15 7.34 -1.26
C VAL A 170 5.24 6.24 -1.79
N ASP A 171 5.65 4.98 -1.66
CA ASP A 171 4.85 3.84 -2.11
C ASP A 171 3.49 3.82 -1.40
N ASN A 172 2.45 3.52 -2.15
CA ASN A 172 1.05 3.52 -1.71
C ASN A 172 0.51 4.88 -1.19
N LEU A 173 1.26 5.99 -1.41
CA LEU A 173 0.83 7.34 -1.06
C LEU A 173 0.76 8.22 -2.32
N ASN A 174 -0.44 8.50 -2.79
CA ASN A 174 -0.67 9.44 -3.89
C ASN A 174 -1.46 10.64 -3.36
N LEU A 175 -0.78 11.77 -3.22
CA LEU A 175 -1.38 13.02 -2.73
C LEU A 175 -1.33 14.07 -3.84
N LYS A 176 -2.51 14.64 -4.19
CA LYS A 176 -2.67 15.71 -5.17
C LYS A 176 -3.50 16.84 -4.58
N GLY A 177 -3.43 17.99 -5.21
CA GLY A 177 -4.18 19.18 -4.84
C GLY A 177 -3.48 20.43 -5.35
N ILE A 178 -4.17 21.55 -5.38
CA ILE A 178 -3.65 22.83 -5.85
C ILE A 178 -3.41 23.74 -4.66
N VAL A 179 -2.15 24.03 -4.39
CA VAL A 179 -1.72 24.87 -3.27
C VAL A 179 -1.73 26.35 -3.68
N ASN A 180 -2.44 27.16 -2.92
CA ASN A 180 -2.44 28.62 -3.00
C ASN A 180 -2.21 29.22 -1.62
N GLY A 181 -1.76 30.49 -1.58
CA GLY A 181 -1.64 31.21 -0.31
C GLY A 181 -0.25 31.76 -0.02
N ASN A 182 -0.03 32.11 1.25
CA ASN A 182 1.16 32.82 1.67
C ASN A 182 1.67 32.33 3.03
N LEU A 183 2.99 32.32 3.17
CA LEU A 183 3.71 32.29 4.44
C LEU A 183 4.38 33.65 4.65
N ASN A 184 4.11 34.32 5.77
CA ASN A 184 4.67 35.64 6.08
C ASN A 184 5.45 35.58 7.39
N ILE A 185 6.63 36.17 7.40
CA ILE A 185 7.41 36.40 8.60
C ILE A 185 7.65 37.93 8.69
N LEU A 186 6.91 38.57 9.57
CA LEU A 186 7.09 39.98 9.89
C LEU A 186 7.80 40.09 11.24
N GLN A 187 8.86 40.88 11.33
CA GLN A 187 9.52 41.27 12.60
C GLN A 187 9.50 42.81 12.69
N ARG A 188 9.09 43.34 13.84
CA ARG A 188 9.13 44.76 14.16
C ARG A 188 9.66 44.94 15.57
N LYS A 189 10.65 45.82 15.73
CA LYS A 189 11.29 46.11 17.03
C LYS A 189 11.79 44.85 17.74
N GLY A 190 12.33 43.90 16.99
CA GLY A 190 12.80 42.62 17.50
C GLY A 190 11.73 41.55 17.72
N LEU A 191 10.44 41.86 17.76
CA LEU A 191 9.34 40.92 17.96
C LEU A 191 8.84 40.36 16.62
N TYR A 192 8.60 39.04 16.55
CA TYR A 192 8.12 38.34 15.37
C TYR A 192 6.60 38.24 15.33
N TYR A 193 6.02 38.25 14.14
CA TYR A 193 4.61 38.11 13.84
C TYR A 193 4.44 37.17 12.64
N PRO A 194 4.78 35.87 12.77
CA PRO A 194 4.62 34.93 11.68
C PRO A 194 3.14 34.60 11.47
N SER A 195 2.74 34.53 10.22
CA SER A 195 1.39 34.16 9.84
C SER A 195 1.39 33.41 8.52
N SER A 196 0.43 32.52 8.36
CA SER A 196 0.17 31.88 7.08
C SER A 196 -1.32 31.72 6.86
N ASN A 197 -1.68 31.75 5.59
CA ASN A 197 -2.98 31.29 5.11
C ASN A 197 -2.71 30.50 3.84
N ILE A 198 -2.90 29.19 3.92
CA ILE A 198 -2.69 28.28 2.80
C ILE A 198 -4.01 27.57 2.52
N THR A 199 -4.41 27.55 1.26
CA THR A 199 -5.49 26.74 0.76
C THR A 199 -4.93 25.63 -0.13
N ILE A 200 -5.53 24.46 -0.06
CA ILE A 200 -5.24 23.36 -0.96
C ILE A 200 -6.57 22.92 -1.56
N ASP A 201 -6.76 23.26 -2.83
CA ASP A 201 -7.99 22.97 -3.53
C ASP A 201 -7.95 21.56 -4.12
N ALA A 202 -9.10 20.87 -4.11
CA ALA A 202 -9.28 19.54 -4.67
C ALA A 202 -8.23 18.52 -4.18
N ILE A 203 -8.05 18.44 -2.85
CA ILE A 203 -7.18 17.39 -2.28
C ILE A 203 -7.71 16.03 -2.68
N ASP A 204 -6.87 15.28 -3.38
CA ASP A 204 -7.06 13.87 -3.71
C ASP A 204 -6.00 13.05 -2.97
N PHE A 205 -6.44 12.10 -2.18
CA PHE A 205 -5.58 11.17 -1.49
C PHE A 205 -5.91 9.75 -1.97
N ASN A 206 -4.94 9.09 -2.59
CA ASN A 206 -5.09 7.74 -3.14
C ASN A 206 -6.30 7.58 -4.08
N LYS A 207 -6.51 8.55 -4.99
CA LYS A 207 -7.64 8.62 -5.93
C LYS A 207 -9.01 8.90 -5.27
N THR A 208 -9.03 9.26 -4.00
CA THR A 208 -10.25 9.68 -3.29
C THR A 208 -10.22 11.19 -3.11
N LEU A 209 -11.17 11.88 -3.72
CA LEU A 209 -11.32 13.33 -3.58
C LEU A 209 -11.83 13.67 -2.18
N LEU A 210 -11.01 14.38 -1.40
CA LEU A 210 -11.31 14.79 -0.03
C LEU A 210 -11.90 16.20 0.07
N GLY A 211 -11.75 17.01 -0.96
CA GLY A 211 -12.26 18.38 -0.98
C GLY A 211 -11.20 19.45 -0.83
N ASN A 212 -11.55 20.58 -0.23
CA ASN A 212 -10.69 21.76 -0.10
C ASN A 212 -10.23 21.93 1.35
N MET A 213 -8.93 22.15 1.54
CA MET A 213 -8.31 22.36 2.85
C MET A 213 -7.89 23.82 3.02
N VAL A 214 -8.15 24.36 4.19
CA VAL A 214 -7.62 25.66 4.63
C VAL A 214 -6.75 25.43 5.84
N ILE A 215 -5.56 26.03 5.84
CA ILE A 215 -4.60 25.94 6.93
C ILE A 215 -4.21 27.36 7.32
N ASP A 216 -4.56 27.75 8.54
CA ASP A 216 -4.18 29.03 9.14
C ASP A 216 -3.17 28.79 10.27
N ILE A 217 -2.04 29.48 10.21
CA ILE A 217 -1.00 29.41 11.23
C ILE A 217 -0.69 30.82 11.70
N LYS A 218 -0.61 31.00 13.04
CA LYS A 218 -0.15 32.23 13.67
C LYS A 218 0.91 31.90 14.70
N GLY A 219 2.10 32.48 14.56
CA GLY A 219 3.15 32.28 15.55
C GLY A 219 3.17 33.37 16.62
N ASN A 220 3.73 33.03 17.78
CA ASN A 220 4.02 34.02 18.82
C ASN A 220 5.25 34.88 18.49
N ASN A 221 5.50 35.89 19.29
CA ASN A 221 6.55 36.89 19.06
C ASN A 221 7.97 36.34 19.20
N GLU A 222 8.14 35.18 19.87
CA GLU A 222 9.43 34.55 20.11
C GLU A 222 9.71 33.40 19.13
N LEU A 223 8.78 33.09 18.20
CA LEU A 223 8.86 31.94 17.27
C LEU A 223 8.90 30.57 17.96
N THR A 224 8.42 30.49 19.19
CA THR A 224 8.41 29.27 20.00
C THR A 224 7.08 28.53 19.96
N ARG A 225 5.98 29.20 19.56
CA ARG A 225 4.65 28.62 19.48
C ARG A 225 3.92 29.09 18.21
N TYR A 226 3.27 28.15 17.54
CA TYR A 226 2.48 28.38 16.35
C TYR A 226 1.08 27.80 16.53
N ASP A 227 0.09 28.65 16.70
CA ASP A 227 -1.32 28.25 16.75
C ASP A 227 -1.76 27.83 15.33
N LEU A 228 -2.48 26.70 15.25
CA LEU A 228 -2.86 26.05 13.99
C LEU A 228 -4.37 25.83 13.96
N ILE A 229 -4.99 26.22 12.87
CA ILE A 229 -6.38 25.88 12.53
C ILE A 229 -6.37 25.24 11.15
N THR A 230 -6.92 24.03 11.06
CA THR A 230 -7.04 23.31 9.78
C THR A 230 -8.48 22.88 9.57
N THR A 231 -9.02 23.17 8.39
CA THR A 231 -10.37 22.75 8.00
C THR A 231 -10.32 22.08 6.63
N LEU A 232 -10.86 20.87 6.52
CA LEU A 232 -11.08 20.18 5.25
C LEU A 232 -12.59 20.15 4.97
N THR A 233 -13.01 20.66 3.82
CA THR A 233 -14.42 20.76 3.44
C THR A 233 -14.67 20.01 2.13
N ASN A 234 -15.64 19.10 2.15
CA ASN A 234 -16.11 18.39 0.97
C ASN A 234 -17.64 18.52 0.88
N ASN A 235 -18.18 18.96 -0.26
CA ASN A 235 -19.62 19.15 -0.48
C ASN A 235 -20.32 19.91 0.68
N ASN A 236 -19.74 21.01 1.14
CA ASN A 236 -20.19 21.83 2.27
C ASN A 236 -20.13 21.14 3.66
N ILE A 237 -19.60 19.93 3.75
CA ILE A 237 -19.37 19.25 5.02
C ILE A 237 -17.92 19.49 5.43
N LYS A 238 -17.69 20.00 6.63
CA LYS A 238 -16.37 20.07 7.24
C LYS A 238 -15.97 18.68 7.73
N SER A 239 -15.30 17.92 6.89
CA SER A 239 -14.91 16.54 7.18
C SER A 239 -13.74 16.43 8.17
N ILE A 240 -12.87 17.44 8.23
CA ILE A 240 -11.86 17.61 9.27
C ILE A 240 -11.95 19.04 9.80
N ASN A 241 -11.96 19.18 11.11
CA ASN A 241 -11.73 20.43 11.80
C ASN A 241 -10.72 20.20 12.90
N SER A 242 -9.56 20.87 12.82
CA SER A 242 -8.50 20.72 13.82
C SER A 242 -8.06 22.07 14.32
N THR A 243 -7.87 22.17 15.64
CA THR A 243 -7.41 23.38 16.32
C THR A 243 -6.37 23.01 17.39
N GLY A 244 -5.37 23.84 17.55
CA GLY A 244 -4.35 23.65 18.56
C GLY A 244 -3.07 24.39 18.24
N TYR A 245 -1.91 23.81 18.57
CA TYR A 245 -0.65 24.49 18.38
C TYR A 245 0.53 23.53 18.18
N ILE A 246 1.61 24.11 17.64
CA ILE A 246 2.93 23.52 17.59
C ILE A 246 3.83 24.30 18.55
N ASP A 247 4.50 23.59 19.45
CA ASP A 247 5.52 24.11 20.37
C ASP A 247 6.91 23.80 19.81
N ALA A 248 7.63 24.84 19.40
CA ALA A 248 8.98 24.80 18.85
C ALA A 248 10.01 25.41 19.83
N SER A 249 9.70 25.45 21.13
CA SER A 249 10.59 26.01 22.16
C SER A 249 11.81 25.13 22.49
N SER A 250 11.81 23.88 22.01
CA SER A 250 12.88 22.90 22.20
C SER A 250 13.34 22.34 20.86
N ASP A 251 14.51 21.65 20.83
CA ASP A 251 15.06 21.00 19.63
C ASP A 251 14.11 19.97 19.02
N LYS A 252 13.20 19.43 19.83
CA LYS A 252 12.14 18.50 19.38
C LYS A 252 10.80 19.22 19.48
N ALA A 253 10.35 19.71 18.33
CA ALA A 253 9.04 20.36 18.25
C ALA A 253 7.90 19.39 18.62
N LYS A 254 6.94 19.89 19.39
CA LYS A 254 5.76 19.14 19.84
C LYS A 254 4.50 19.70 19.21
N ILE A 255 3.52 18.85 19.04
CA ILE A 255 2.19 19.18 18.54
C ILE A 255 1.13 18.89 19.61
N ASP A 256 0.10 19.71 19.69
CA ASP A 256 -1.09 19.49 20.49
C ASP A 256 -2.30 20.02 19.73
N LEU A 257 -3.07 19.09 19.12
CA LEU A 257 -4.22 19.40 18.30
C LEU A 257 -5.44 18.62 18.77
N ASP A 258 -6.54 19.28 18.92
CA ASP A 258 -7.86 18.67 18.97
C ASP A 258 -8.37 18.51 17.54
N VAL A 259 -8.88 17.32 17.21
CA VAL A 259 -9.31 16.94 15.86
C VAL A 259 -10.74 16.43 15.92
N ALA A 260 -11.63 17.07 15.20
CA ALA A 260 -12.99 16.59 14.97
C ALA A 260 -13.10 16.07 13.53
N LEU A 261 -13.55 14.84 13.37
CA LEU A 261 -13.89 14.23 12.08
C LEU A 261 -15.41 14.17 11.93
N ASN A 262 -15.89 14.52 10.74
CA ASN A 262 -17.31 14.44 10.39
C ASN A 262 -17.42 13.87 8.97
N LYS A 263 -17.81 12.61 8.88
CA LYS A 263 -17.91 11.87 7.62
C LYS A 263 -16.61 11.92 6.79
N PHE A 264 -15.47 11.69 7.43
CA PHE A 264 -14.19 11.52 6.73
C PHE A 264 -14.20 10.21 5.94
N ASN A 265 -13.90 10.26 4.65
CA ASN A 265 -14.04 9.12 3.74
C ASN A 265 -12.94 8.07 3.96
N LEU A 266 -13.32 6.86 4.36
CA LEU A 266 -12.41 5.74 4.61
C LEU A 266 -11.83 5.12 3.33
N ALA A 267 -12.39 5.37 2.14
CA ALA A 267 -11.82 4.88 0.88
C ALA A 267 -10.37 5.36 0.66
N THR A 268 -9.96 6.43 1.33
CA THR A 268 -8.58 6.94 1.32
C THR A 268 -7.55 5.93 1.82
N ILE A 269 -7.94 5.08 2.77
CA ILE A 269 -7.05 4.07 3.36
C ILE A 269 -7.12 2.72 2.65
N SER A 270 -8.05 2.53 1.70
CA SER A 270 -8.21 1.26 0.96
C SER A 270 -6.91 0.75 0.31
N PRO A 271 -6.04 1.59 -0.29
CA PRO A 271 -4.78 1.13 -0.86
C PRO A 271 -3.79 0.53 0.15
N PHE A 272 -3.95 0.79 1.44
CA PHE A 272 -3.10 0.21 2.48
C PHE A 272 -3.50 -1.22 2.85
N GLY A 273 -4.68 -1.69 2.46
CA GLY A 273 -5.14 -3.07 2.63
C GLY A 273 -4.40 -4.09 1.76
N GLY A 274 -3.61 -3.61 0.79
CA GLY A 274 -2.81 -4.44 -0.11
C GLY A 274 -3.69 -5.34 -0.97
N THR A 275 -3.32 -6.61 -1.06
CA THR A 275 -4.06 -7.65 -1.81
C THR A 275 -5.00 -8.47 -0.91
N VAL A 276 -4.92 -8.28 0.41
CA VAL A 276 -5.72 -9.05 1.39
C VAL A 276 -7.08 -8.40 1.61
N ILE A 277 -7.10 -7.07 1.73
CA ILE A 277 -8.32 -6.28 1.94
C ILE A 277 -8.36 -5.17 0.89
N SER A 278 -9.47 -5.06 0.19
CA SER A 278 -9.71 -4.02 -0.81
C SER A 278 -11.06 -3.35 -0.58
N ASP A 279 -11.33 -2.30 -1.34
CA ASP A 279 -12.60 -1.56 -1.30
C ASP A 279 -13.05 -1.20 0.13
N ILE A 280 -12.08 -0.77 0.97
CA ILE A 280 -12.41 -0.21 2.28
C ILE A 280 -13.25 1.05 2.03
N ARG A 281 -14.44 1.11 2.64
CA ARG A 281 -15.43 2.17 2.41
C ARG A 281 -16.14 2.56 3.70
N GLY A 282 -16.95 3.62 3.61
CA GLY A 282 -17.66 4.22 4.72
C GLY A 282 -17.03 5.53 5.17
N PHE A 283 -17.46 6.03 6.30
CA PHE A 283 -17.07 7.34 6.82
C PHE A 283 -16.65 7.23 8.29
N LEU A 284 -15.65 8.03 8.68
CA LEU A 284 -15.22 8.14 10.07
C LEU A 284 -15.71 9.45 10.67
N SER A 285 -16.38 9.39 11.83
CA SER A 285 -16.84 10.55 12.59
C SER A 285 -16.48 10.40 14.07
N GLY A 286 -16.13 11.49 14.72
CA GLY A 286 -15.76 11.49 16.14
C GLY A 286 -14.74 12.54 16.50
N ASN A 287 -14.25 12.49 17.72
CA ASN A 287 -13.27 13.45 18.23
C ASN A 287 -11.99 12.72 18.66
N GLY A 288 -10.88 13.36 18.40
CA GLY A 288 -9.58 12.85 18.75
C GLY A 288 -8.60 13.94 19.13
N LYS A 289 -7.46 13.54 19.64
CA LYS A 289 -6.35 14.40 20.00
C LYS A 289 -5.04 13.88 19.40
N VAL A 290 -4.26 14.79 18.81
CA VAL A 290 -2.91 14.53 18.33
C VAL A 290 -1.94 15.30 19.19
N SER A 291 -1.00 14.64 19.88
CA SER A 291 -0.10 15.29 20.83
C SER A 291 1.30 14.65 20.83
N GLY A 292 2.29 15.37 21.39
CA GLY A 292 3.66 14.87 21.53
C GLY A 292 4.62 15.35 20.45
N GLU A 293 5.73 14.65 20.22
CA GLU A 293 6.74 15.04 19.21
C GLU A 293 6.16 14.93 17.78
N ILE A 294 6.39 15.93 16.93
CA ILE A 294 5.87 15.95 15.54
C ILE A 294 6.30 14.73 14.73
N ASN A 295 7.52 14.24 14.96
CA ASN A 295 8.04 13.07 14.23
C ASN A 295 7.50 11.74 14.75
N SER A 296 6.83 11.73 15.90
CA SER A 296 6.27 10.55 16.55
C SER A 296 5.05 10.95 17.42
N PRO A 297 3.97 11.45 16.78
CA PRO A 297 2.82 11.94 17.52
C PRO A 297 2.04 10.79 18.17
N ASN A 298 1.41 11.10 19.30
CA ASN A 298 0.41 10.24 19.91
C ASN A 298 -0.96 10.64 19.38
N ILE A 299 -1.76 9.68 18.95
CA ILE A 299 -3.14 9.89 18.53
C ILE A 299 -4.07 9.13 19.47
N PHE A 300 -5.09 9.82 19.96
CA PHE A 300 -6.14 9.25 20.79
C PHE A 300 -7.49 9.74 20.29
N GLY A 301 -8.52 8.92 20.40
CA GLY A 301 -9.86 9.34 20.05
C GLY A 301 -10.87 8.23 20.07
N ASP A 302 -12.13 8.66 20.15
CA ASP A 302 -13.31 7.81 20.06
C ASP A 302 -14.02 8.17 18.76
N PHE A 303 -14.11 7.21 17.87
CA PHE A 303 -14.69 7.41 16.56
C PHE A 303 -15.78 6.38 16.27
N LYS A 304 -16.63 6.71 15.32
CA LYS A 304 -17.61 5.80 14.72
C LYS A 304 -17.33 5.62 13.25
N ILE A 305 -17.32 4.37 12.82
CA ILE A 305 -17.34 4.02 11.41
C ILE A 305 -18.80 3.97 10.98
N LEU A 306 -19.19 4.87 10.06
CA LEU A 306 -20.52 4.95 9.51
C LEU A 306 -20.55 4.25 8.14
N ASP A 307 -21.52 3.35 7.93
CA ASP A 307 -21.70 2.60 6.68
C ASP A 307 -20.38 1.93 6.21
N GLY A 308 -19.65 1.34 7.15
CA GLY A 308 -18.37 0.69 6.93
C GLY A 308 -18.49 -0.58 6.09
N GLY A 309 -17.45 -0.90 5.33
CA GLY A 309 -17.35 -2.17 4.62
C GLY A 309 -16.01 -2.36 3.96
N LEU A 310 -15.77 -3.58 3.51
CA LEU A 310 -14.53 -4.00 2.86
C LEU A 310 -14.76 -5.24 2.00
N ASN A 311 -13.89 -5.45 1.02
CA ASN A 311 -13.85 -6.67 0.23
C ASN A 311 -12.61 -7.50 0.61
N VAL A 312 -12.78 -8.82 0.70
CA VAL A 312 -11.68 -9.79 0.88
C VAL A 312 -11.50 -10.55 -0.44
N PRO A 313 -10.60 -10.10 -1.34
CA PRO A 313 -10.48 -10.64 -2.69
C PRO A 313 -10.16 -12.13 -2.73
N TYR A 314 -9.35 -12.62 -1.80
CA TYR A 314 -8.96 -14.03 -1.73
C TYR A 314 -10.14 -14.98 -1.46
N LEU A 315 -11.14 -14.50 -0.70
CA LEU A 315 -12.37 -15.23 -0.42
C LEU A 315 -13.49 -14.88 -1.41
N ASN A 316 -13.30 -13.82 -2.20
CA ASN A 316 -14.29 -13.19 -3.07
C ASN A 316 -15.57 -12.80 -2.34
N ILE A 317 -15.41 -12.17 -1.16
CA ILE A 317 -16.53 -11.75 -0.32
C ILE A 317 -16.46 -10.27 -0.02
N ASP A 318 -17.58 -9.60 -0.17
CA ASP A 318 -17.81 -8.24 0.25
C ASP A 318 -18.60 -8.20 1.55
N TYR A 319 -18.03 -7.55 2.57
CA TYR A 319 -18.67 -7.41 3.88
C TYR A 319 -19.00 -5.95 4.18
N SER A 320 -20.16 -5.73 4.77
CA SER A 320 -20.57 -4.48 5.41
C SER A 320 -20.54 -4.63 6.93
N LEU A 321 -20.21 -3.55 7.63
CA LEU A 321 -20.25 -3.46 9.09
C LEU A 321 -21.54 -2.81 9.55
N ASP A 322 -21.88 -2.96 10.83
CA ASP A 322 -22.98 -2.20 11.42
C ASP A 322 -22.85 -0.69 11.13
N PRO A 323 -23.96 0.01 10.87
CA PRO A 323 -23.94 1.42 10.48
C PRO A 323 -23.20 2.37 11.43
N ASP A 324 -23.05 1.98 12.70
CA ASP A 324 -22.44 2.76 13.77
C ASP A 324 -21.38 1.95 14.55
N THR A 325 -20.36 1.46 13.86
CA THR A 325 -19.28 0.68 14.50
C THR A 325 -18.34 1.57 15.30
N ASP A 326 -18.17 1.28 16.59
CA ASP A 326 -17.25 2.00 17.46
C ASP A 326 -15.78 1.63 17.17
N LEU A 327 -14.94 2.66 16.98
CA LEU A 327 -13.50 2.55 16.79
C LEU A 327 -12.77 3.37 17.85
N LEU A 328 -12.11 2.68 18.77
CA LEU A 328 -11.24 3.31 19.76
C LEU A 328 -9.81 3.43 19.23
N VAL A 329 -9.27 4.64 19.21
CA VAL A 329 -7.90 4.92 18.79
C VAL A 329 -7.05 5.30 19.99
N THR A 330 -5.96 4.59 20.20
CA THR A 330 -4.94 4.91 21.18
C THR A 330 -3.57 5.03 20.50
N ARG A 331 -2.54 5.41 21.24
CA ARG A 331 -1.21 5.70 20.70
C ARG A 331 -0.67 4.70 19.67
N GLU A 332 -0.89 3.42 19.89
CA GLU A 332 -0.33 2.35 19.06
C GLU A 332 -1.38 1.31 18.65
N LYS A 333 -2.68 1.63 18.87
CA LYS A 333 -3.76 0.65 18.73
C LYS A 333 -5.01 1.30 18.16
N LEU A 334 -5.60 0.62 17.18
CA LEU A 334 -6.96 0.82 16.68
C LEU A 334 -7.78 -0.39 17.11
N GLU A 335 -8.90 -0.21 17.80
CA GLU A 335 -9.71 -1.30 18.37
C GLU A 335 -11.17 -1.17 17.95
N ILE A 336 -11.69 -2.25 17.38
CA ILE A 336 -13.12 -2.49 17.18
C ILE A 336 -13.55 -3.43 18.31
N VAL A 337 -14.36 -2.91 19.23
CA VAL A 337 -14.79 -3.70 20.42
C VAL A 337 -15.71 -4.83 19.99
N ASN A 338 -16.71 -4.52 19.19
CA ASN A 338 -17.70 -5.47 18.68
C ASN A 338 -18.52 -4.80 17.57
N THR A 339 -18.70 -5.49 16.44
CA THR A 339 -19.57 -5.06 15.35
C THR A 339 -20.12 -6.26 14.59
N THR A 340 -21.32 -6.15 14.02
CA THR A 340 -21.83 -7.14 13.10
C THR A 340 -21.18 -6.94 11.73
N MET A 341 -20.72 -8.03 11.16
CA MET A 341 -20.18 -8.10 9.80
C MET A 341 -21.15 -8.93 8.96
N THR A 342 -21.68 -8.36 7.89
CA THR A 342 -22.70 -8.98 7.03
C THR A 342 -22.19 -9.09 5.60
N ASP A 343 -22.26 -10.29 4.99
CA ASP A 343 -21.96 -10.42 3.56
C ASP A 343 -23.04 -9.78 2.68
N SER A 344 -22.62 -9.20 1.54
CA SER A 344 -23.55 -8.48 0.66
C SER A 344 -24.39 -9.36 -0.26
N LYS A 345 -24.04 -10.65 -0.41
CA LYS A 345 -24.67 -11.55 -1.38
C LYS A 345 -25.80 -12.38 -0.78
N TYR A 346 -25.56 -13.00 0.36
CA TYR A 346 -26.51 -13.90 1.03
C TYR A 346 -27.07 -13.31 2.33
N LEU A 347 -26.54 -12.14 2.74
CA LEU A 347 -26.93 -11.42 3.96
C LEU A 347 -26.73 -12.26 5.24
N THR A 348 -25.76 -13.16 5.21
CA THR A 348 -25.31 -13.89 6.40
C THR A 348 -24.42 -13.01 7.26
N ASN A 349 -24.32 -13.28 8.55
CA ASN A 349 -23.60 -12.39 9.45
C ASN A 349 -22.75 -13.11 10.49
N GLY A 350 -21.79 -12.38 11.00
CA GLY A 350 -20.93 -12.75 12.10
C GLY A 350 -20.57 -11.54 12.94
N THR A 351 -19.98 -11.75 14.08
CA THR A 351 -19.51 -10.70 14.99
C THR A 351 -18.00 -10.53 14.84
N LEU A 352 -17.56 -9.33 14.46
CA LEU A 352 -16.15 -8.95 14.35
C LEU A 352 -15.74 -8.16 15.59
N SER A 353 -14.63 -8.53 16.20
CA SER A 353 -13.95 -7.77 17.26
C SER A 353 -12.44 -7.87 17.10
N GLY A 354 -11.70 -6.99 17.76
CA GLY A 354 -10.24 -7.07 17.79
C GLY A 354 -9.53 -5.75 17.55
N LEU A 355 -8.26 -5.84 17.25
CA LEU A 355 -7.40 -4.68 17.19
C LEU A 355 -6.35 -4.77 16.08
N ALA A 356 -5.91 -3.58 15.63
CA ALA A 356 -4.72 -3.40 14.82
C ALA A 356 -3.70 -2.58 15.64
N THR A 357 -2.46 -3.03 15.70
CA THR A 357 -1.37 -2.33 16.38
C THR A 357 -0.34 -1.84 15.37
N HIS A 358 0.39 -0.78 15.74
CA HIS A 358 1.46 -0.24 14.93
C HIS A 358 2.57 0.39 15.78
N THR A 359 3.73 0.61 15.18
CA THR A 359 4.81 1.39 15.79
C THR A 359 5.06 2.61 14.89
N ASN A 360 4.67 3.81 15.35
CA ASN A 360 4.77 5.07 14.58
C ASN A 360 4.16 4.95 13.15
N PHE A 361 2.95 4.39 13.05
CA PHE A 361 2.22 4.13 11.79
C PHE A 361 2.96 3.21 10.80
N ARG A 362 3.87 2.39 11.31
CA ARG A 362 4.61 1.35 10.57
C ARG A 362 4.45 0.01 11.28
N ASN A 363 4.86 -1.07 10.62
CA ASN A 363 4.86 -2.42 11.20
C ASN A 363 3.49 -2.81 11.78
N TRP A 364 2.46 -2.63 10.98
CA TRP A 364 1.09 -2.96 11.36
C TRP A 364 0.92 -4.46 11.62
N LYS A 365 0.23 -4.79 12.70
CA LYS A 365 -0.17 -6.15 13.07
C LYS A 365 -1.65 -6.17 13.38
N LEU A 366 -2.32 -7.23 12.98
CA LEU A 366 -3.72 -7.49 13.28
C LEU A 366 -3.84 -8.53 14.39
N ASP A 367 -4.92 -8.47 15.14
CA ASP A 367 -5.45 -9.54 16.01
C ASP A 367 -6.98 -9.36 16.05
N LEU A 368 -7.64 -9.96 15.09
CA LEU A 368 -9.08 -9.87 14.88
C LEU A 368 -9.72 -11.23 15.11
N THR A 369 -10.92 -11.24 15.67
CA THR A 369 -11.74 -12.44 15.86
C THR A 369 -13.09 -12.24 15.21
N VAL A 370 -13.55 -13.24 14.50
CA VAL A 370 -14.89 -13.32 13.91
C VAL A 370 -15.60 -14.53 14.49
N ASP A 371 -16.65 -14.28 15.25
CA ASP A 371 -17.59 -15.31 15.70
C ASP A 371 -18.75 -15.39 14.72
N SER A 372 -18.92 -16.52 14.09
CA SER A 372 -19.91 -16.72 13.01
C SER A 372 -20.99 -17.71 13.36
N LYS A 373 -22.17 -17.44 12.83
CA LYS A 373 -23.29 -18.36 12.83
C LYS A 373 -23.90 -18.37 11.44
N ASN A 374 -23.56 -19.39 10.65
CA ASN A 374 -23.93 -19.50 9.24
C ASN A 374 -23.42 -18.32 8.37
N LEU A 375 -22.14 -17.91 8.57
CA LEU A 375 -21.51 -16.84 7.80
C LEU A 375 -20.96 -17.38 6.48
N LEU A 376 -21.17 -16.66 5.37
CA LEU A 376 -20.45 -16.90 4.12
C LEU A 376 -18.94 -16.66 4.34
N ALA A 377 -18.13 -17.70 4.14
CA ALA A 377 -16.68 -17.67 4.36
C ALA A 377 -15.86 -17.86 3.07
N LEU A 378 -16.50 -18.29 1.98
CA LEU A 378 -15.89 -18.47 0.66
C LEU A 378 -16.97 -18.36 -0.42
N ASP A 379 -16.68 -17.66 -1.52
CA ASP A 379 -17.53 -17.59 -2.72
C ASP A 379 -16.69 -17.43 -3.99
N THR A 380 -15.74 -18.33 -4.19
CA THR A 380 -14.80 -18.28 -5.30
C THR A 380 -15.25 -19.14 -6.47
N GLN A 381 -14.85 -18.78 -7.68
CA GLN A 381 -15.08 -19.53 -8.89
C GLN A 381 -13.80 -20.24 -9.34
N LYS A 382 -13.94 -21.23 -10.22
CA LYS A 382 -12.78 -21.94 -10.79
C LYS A 382 -11.84 -20.99 -11.51
N ASP A 383 -10.58 -20.95 -11.08
CA ASP A 383 -9.47 -20.34 -11.78
C ASP A 383 -8.33 -21.35 -11.95
N GLU A 384 -7.49 -21.20 -12.98
CA GLU A 384 -6.45 -22.17 -13.36
C GLU A 384 -5.41 -22.42 -12.26
N ASN A 385 -5.23 -21.47 -11.33
CA ASN A 385 -4.21 -21.53 -10.27
C ASN A 385 -4.79 -21.70 -8.86
N GLN A 386 -6.08 -21.93 -8.71
CA GLN A 386 -6.68 -22.08 -7.38
C GLN A 386 -6.58 -23.51 -6.86
N LEU A 387 -6.14 -23.62 -5.59
CA LEU A 387 -6.05 -24.89 -4.88
C LEU A 387 -7.42 -25.44 -4.44
N TYR A 388 -8.41 -24.55 -4.33
CA TYR A 388 -9.81 -24.86 -4.02
C TYR A 388 -10.72 -23.71 -4.48
N TYR A 389 -12.00 -24.02 -4.67
CA TYR A 389 -13.02 -23.03 -5.00
C TYR A 389 -14.41 -23.54 -4.59
N GLY A 390 -15.39 -22.64 -4.59
CA GLY A 390 -16.77 -22.95 -4.25
C GLY A 390 -17.42 -21.91 -3.37
N THR A 391 -18.52 -22.30 -2.73
CA THR A 391 -19.26 -21.47 -1.77
C THR A 391 -19.28 -22.19 -0.43
N ALA A 392 -18.85 -21.54 0.65
CA ALA A 392 -18.85 -22.16 1.96
C ALA A 392 -19.46 -21.24 3.02
N PHE A 393 -20.37 -21.82 3.79
CA PHE A 393 -20.95 -21.21 4.98
C PHE A 393 -20.45 -21.94 6.22
N ILE A 394 -20.08 -21.18 7.26
CA ILE A 394 -19.51 -21.74 8.49
C ILE A 394 -20.14 -21.17 9.75
N SER A 395 -20.15 -21.97 10.80
CA SER A 395 -20.45 -21.56 12.18
C SER A 395 -19.28 -21.91 13.07
N GLY A 396 -18.72 -20.92 13.75
CA GLY A 396 -17.55 -21.11 14.59
C GLY A 396 -16.75 -19.83 14.81
N ASN A 397 -15.48 -20.00 15.18
CA ASN A 397 -14.57 -18.92 15.46
C ASN A 397 -13.45 -18.83 14.42
N THR A 398 -13.16 -17.64 13.95
CA THR A 398 -12.03 -17.35 13.07
C THR A 398 -11.15 -16.29 13.71
N ARG A 399 -9.87 -16.55 13.85
CA ARG A 399 -8.87 -15.58 14.31
C ARG A 399 -7.93 -15.19 13.17
N ILE A 400 -7.76 -13.89 12.95
CA ILE A 400 -6.89 -13.30 11.91
C ILE A 400 -5.81 -12.51 12.63
N TYR A 401 -4.55 -12.94 12.57
CA TYR A 401 -3.50 -12.31 13.36
C TYR A 401 -2.15 -12.30 12.66
N GLY A 402 -1.25 -11.45 13.16
CA GLY A 402 0.12 -11.32 12.67
C GLY A 402 0.39 -10.01 11.91
N PRO A 403 1.60 -9.82 11.39
CA PRO A 403 1.94 -8.70 10.51
C PRO A 403 1.09 -8.71 9.24
N ILE A 404 0.68 -7.52 8.74
CA ILE A 404 -0.20 -7.42 7.54
C ILE A 404 0.38 -8.15 6.32
N ASN A 405 1.68 -8.24 6.19
CA ASN A 405 2.37 -8.96 5.12
C ASN A 405 2.61 -10.45 5.39
N GLU A 406 2.27 -10.94 6.59
CA GLU A 406 2.48 -12.33 7.05
C GLU A 406 1.30 -12.75 7.95
N LEU A 407 0.07 -12.64 7.43
CA LEU A 407 -1.14 -12.96 8.21
C LEU A 407 -1.32 -14.46 8.36
N VAL A 408 -1.80 -14.85 9.54
CA VAL A 408 -2.29 -16.18 9.85
C VAL A 408 -3.79 -16.09 10.11
N ILE A 409 -4.55 -16.98 9.49
CA ILE A 409 -6.00 -17.12 9.69
C ILE A 409 -6.26 -18.54 10.21
N ASP A 410 -6.66 -18.63 11.47
CA ASP A 410 -7.08 -19.88 12.11
C ASP A 410 -8.61 -19.95 12.14
N VAL A 411 -9.17 -21.00 11.55
CA VAL A 411 -10.62 -21.22 11.47
C VAL A 411 -10.96 -22.51 12.21
N ALA A 412 -11.72 -22.41 13.28
CA ALA A 412 -12.31 -23.55 13.99
C ALA A 412 -13.83 -23.50 13.83
N ALA A 413 -14.38 -24.31 12.93
CA ALA A 413 -15.77 -24.14 12.53
C ALA A 413 -16.43 -25.42 12.04
N THR A 414 -17.77 -25.44 12.07
CA THR A 414 -18.62 -26.44 11.41
C THR A 414 -19.13 -25.86 10.09
N THR A 415 -19.13 -26.67 9.03
CA THR A 415 -19.76 -26.29 7.76
C THR A 415 -21.27 -26.25 7.88
N GLU A 416 -21.92 -25.34 7.15
CA GLU A 416 -23.37 -25.19 7.15
C GLU A 416 -24.02 -25.62 5.83
N GLU A 417 -25.37 -25.60 5.79
CA GLU A 417 -26.13 -25.91 4.59
C GLU A 417 -25.73 -24.99 3.40
N ASN A 418 -25.87 -25.56 2.19
CA ASN A 418 -25.49 -24.90 0.94
C ASN A 418 -23.96 -24.68 0.77
N THR A 419 -23.15 -25.32 1.60
CA THR A 419 -21.70 -25.38 1.38
C THR A 419 -21.40 -26.35 0.25
N GLU A 420 -20.75 -25.87 -0.80
CA GLU A 420 -20.18 -26.61 -1.92
C GLU A 420 -18.70 -26.30 -2.02
N PHE A 421 -17.84 -27.24 -1.64
CA PHE A 421 -16.38 -27.04 -1.62
C PHE A 421 -15.72 -27.98 -2.63
N LYS A 422 -14.91 -27.43 -3.52
CA LYS A 422 -14.28 -28.17 -4.63
C LYS A 422 -12.76 -28.10 -4.52
N ILE A 423 -12.14 -29.28 -4.59
CA ILE A 423 -10.70 -29.50 -4.48
C ILE A 423 -10.20 -30.04 -5.82
N PRO A 424 -9.58 -29.24 -6.68
CA PRO A 424 -8.93 -29.76 -7.87
C PRO A 424 -7.60 -30.43 -7.48
N LEU A 425 -7.49 -31.74 -7.74
CA LEU A 425 -6.21 -32.42 -7.63
C LEU A 425 -5.37 -32.04 -8.86
N SER A 426 -4.20 -31.49 -8.65
CA SER A 426 -3.25 -31.22 -9.73
C SER A 426 -2.17 -32.29 -9.70
N ASP A 427 -1.77 -32.79 -10.87
CA ASP A 427 -0.60 -33.65 -11.05
C ASP A 427 0.75 -32.92 -10.82
N THR A 428 0.70 -31.65 -10.44
CA THR A 428 1.91 -30.93 -10.07
C THR A 428 2.42 -31.50 -8.75
N GLU A 429 3.43 -32.35 -8.85
CA GLU A 429 4.36 -32.59 -7.76
C GLU A 429 4.70 -31.20 -7.18
N SER A 430 4.44 -31.00 -5.90
CA SER A 430 4.89 -29.80 -5.20
C SER A 430 6.41 -29.79 -5.41
N ILE A 431 6.89 -28.90 -6.28
CA ILE A 431 8.31 -28.64 -6.41
C ILE A 431 8.71 -28.11 -5.03
N GLY A 432 9.30 -29.00 -4.24
CA GLY A 432 9.77 -28.67 -2.91
C GLY A 432 10.64 -27.41 -3.00
N ASP A 433 10.68 -26.66 -1.94
CA ASP A 433 11.31 -25.35 -1.69
C ASP A 433 12.68 -25.16 -2.40
N ASN A 434 12.69 -25.17 -3.72
CA ASN A 434 13.83 -24.89 -4.57
C ASN A 434 13.83 -23.37 -4.86
N SER A 435 14.38 -22.62 -3.91
CA SER A 435 14.59 -21.17 -3.95
C SER A 435 15.37 -20.66 -5.20
N PHE A 436 15.82 -21.57 -6.09
CA PHE A 436 16.60 -21.25 -7.28
C PHE A 436 15.77 -20.96 -8.55
N ILE A 437 14.48 -21.34 -8.60
CA ILE A 437 13.62 -21.11 -9.75
C ILE A 437 12.46 -20.20 -9.32
N LYS A 438 12.51 -18.93 -9.72
CA LYS A 438 11.41 -17.98 -9.54
C LYS A 438 10.61 -17.90 -10.84
N PHE A 439 9.37 -18.39 -10.82
CA PHE A 439 8.45 -18.21 -11.93
C PHE A 439 7.98 -16.75 -11.96
N LEU A 440 8.20 -16.08 -13.09
CA LEU A 440 7.76 -14.71 -13.31
C LEU A 440 6.39 -14.73 -13.99
N SER A 441 5.45 -13.94 -13.50
CA SER A 441 4.21 -13.67 -14.23
C SER A 441 4.49 -13.02 -15.60
N PRO A 442 3.60 -13.09 -16.58
CA PRO A 442 3.79 -12.40 -17.87
C PRO A 442 4.11 -10.91 -17.71
N LYS A 443 3.49 -10.23 -16.74
CA LYS A 443 3.74 -8.82 -16.42
C LYS A 443 5.14 -8.57 -15.86
N GLU A 444 5.62 -9.43 -14.98
CA GLU A 444 6.99 -9.38 -14.43
C GLU A 444 8.04 -9.66 -15.50
N LYS A 445 7.76 -10.61 -16.40
CA LYS A 445 8.64 -10.94 -17.52
C LYS A 445 8.78 -9.76 -18.49
N ASP A 446 7.67 -9.11 -18.84
CA ASP A 446 7.67 -7.94 -19.71
C ASP A 446 8.35 -6.73 -19.07
N ALA A 447 8.20 -6.52 -17.78
CA ALA A 447 8.88 -5.45 -17.05
C ALA A 447 10.39 -5.71 -16.94
N LYS A 448 10.78 -6.95 -16.67
CA LYS A 448 12.20 -7.34 -16.65
C LYS A 448 12.86 -7.17 -18.01
N LEU A 449 12.15 -7.47 -19.10
CA LEU A 449 12.62 -7.22 -20.47
C LEU A 449 12.76 -5.71 -20.78
N ARG A 450 11.98 -4.84 -20.13
CA ARG A 450 12.07 -3.37 -20.25
C ARG A 450 13.08 -2.74 -19.27
N GLY A 451 13.76 -3.54 -18.43
CA GLY A 451 14.67 -3.04 -17.41
C GLY A 451 13.97 -2.34 -16.23
N GLU A 452 12.66 -2.54 -16.09
CA GLU A 452 11.85 -2.04 -15.00
C GLU A 452 11.87 -3.04 -13.85
N THR A 453 12.15 -2.60 -12.63
CA THR A 453 11.92 -3.38 -11.41
C THR A 453 10.46 -3.21 -11.03
N ILE A 454 9.64 -4.23 -11.27
CA ILE A 454 8.38 -4.33 -10.56
C ILE A 454 8.74 -4.77 -9.14
N ILE A 455 8.51 -3.90 -8.17
CA ILE A 455 8.38 -4.31 -6.78
C ILE A 455 7.02 -5.01 -6.73
N THR A 456 7.01 -6.33 -6.96
CA THR A 456 5.90 -7.14 -6.49
C THR A 456 5.94 -7.02 -4.98
N ASP A 457 4.89 -6.50 -4.37
CA ASP A 457 4.63 -6.78 -2.97
C ASP A 457 4.60 -8.31 -2.89
N ASP A 458 5.72 -8.88 -2.48
CA ASP A 458 5.76 -10.27 -2.07
C ASP A 458 4.78 -10.36 -0.91
N LEU A 459 3.58 -10.86 -1.17
CA LEU A 459 2.74 -11.44 -0.14
C LEU A 459 3.55 -12.59 0.45
N LYS A 460 4.42 -12.25 1.36
CA LYS A 460 5.15 -13.20 2.15
C LYS A 460 4.15 -13.80 3.14
N GLY A 461 3.41 -14.80 2.66
CA GLY A 461 2.84 -15.76 3.54
C GLY A 461 1.50 -15.42 4.20
N LEU A 462 0.37 -15.38 3.44
CA LEU A 462 -0.91 -15.70 4.05
C LEU A 462 -0.90 -17.21 4.38
N THR A 463 -1.09 -17.57 5.66
CA THR A 463 -1.27 -18.95 6.12
C THR A 463 -2.70 -19.12 6.59
N LEU A 464 -3.35 -20.18 6.13
CA LEU A 464 -4.73 -20.54 6.47
C LEU A 464 -4.70 -21.90 7.14
N ASN A 465 -5.16 -21.99 8.37
CA ASN A 465 -5.31 -23.21 9.12
C ASN A 465 -6.80 -23.43 9.41
N PHE A 466 -7.34 -24.54 8.93
CA PHE A 466 -8.74 -24.89 9.14
C PHE A 466 -8.82 -26.14 10.01
N ASP A 467 -9.63 -26.06 11.05
CA ASP A 467 -10.14 -27.19 11.84
C ASP A 467 -11.65 -27.23 11.60
N LEU A 468 -12.06 -28.08 10.66
CA LEU A 468 -13.41 -28.10 10.13
C LEU A 468 -14.15 -29.37 10.49
N ASP A 469 -15.26 -29.22 11.17
CA ASP A 469 -16.28 -30.29 11.27
C ASP A 469 -17.21 -30.19 10.06
N ILE A 470 -17.07 -31.15 9.15
CA ILE A 470 -17.92 -31.23 7.98
C ILE A 470 -19.23 -31.92 8.37
N ASN A 471 -20.36 -31.26 8.15
CA ASN A 471 -21.66 -31.83 8.42
C ASN A 471 -22.25 -32.47 7.16
N LYS A 472 -23.28 -33.34 7.36
CA LYS A 472 -23.94 -34.15 6.30
C LYS A 472 -24.58 -33.32 5.17
N ASN A 473 -24.77 -32.01 5.34
CA ASN A 473 -25.44 -31.16 4.36
C ASN A 473 -24.44 -30.49 3.41
N ALA A 474 -23.18 -30.44 3.80
CA ALA A 474 -22.10 -29.90 2.94
C ALA A 474 -21.78 -30.88 1.78
N GLU A 475 -21.58 -30.37 0.59
CA GLU A 475 -21.17 -31.13 -0.58
C GLU A 475 -19.68 -30.87 -0.87
N ILE A 476 -18.91 -31.96 -0.96
CA ILE A 476 -17.49 -31.92 -1.33
C ILE A 476 -17.33 -32.52 -2.70
N GLU A 477 -16.63 -31.85 -3.60
CA GLU A 477 -16.26 -32.35 -4.92
C GLU A 477 -14.73 -32.36 -5.05
N ILE A 478 -14.18 -33.55 -5.28
CA ILE A 478 -12.76 -33.76 -5.55
C ILE A 478 -12.62 -33.98 -7.05
N VAL A 479 -12.03 -32.99 -7.74
CA VAL A 479 -11.79 -33.10 -9.20
C VAL A 479 -10.47 -33.83 -9.38
N ILE A 480 -10.57 -35.13 -9.71
CA ILE A 480 -9.41 -36.05 -9.80
C ILE A 480 -8.58 -35.75 -11.04
N ASP A 481 -9.24 -35.47 -12.15
CA ASP A 481 -8.58 -35.12 -13.42
C ASP A 481 -9.29 -33.90 -14.04
N GLN A 482 -8.53 -32.82 -14.15
CA GLN A 482 -9.04 -31.56 -14.69
C GLN A 482 -9.28 -31.58 -16.20
N GLU A 483 -8.53 -32.39 -16.96
CA GLU A 483 -8.65 -32.48 -18.42
C GLU A 483 -9.91 -33.29 -18.81
N THR A 484 -10.09 -34.45 -18.20
CA THR A 484 -11.27 -35.29 -18.43
C THR A 484 -12.50 -34.83 -17.65
N LYS A 485 -12.29 -34.03 -16.58
CA LYS A 485 -13.29 -33.62 -15.59
C LYS A 485 -13.85 -34.80 -14.80
N SER A 486 -13.02 -35.83 -14.56
CA SER A 486 -13.36 -36.90 -13.64
C SER A 486 -13.38 -36.36 -12.22
N ALA A 487 -14.46 -36.62 -11.48
CA ALA A 487 -14.64 -36.06 -10.15
C ALA A 487 -15.43 -37.03 -9.24
N LEU A 488 -15.06 -37.01 -7.97
CA LEU A 488 -15.80 -37.65 -6.89
C LEU A 488 -16.55 -36.55 -6.11
N ARG A 489 -17.86 -36.58 -6.17
CA ARG A 489 -18.74 -35.64 -5.51
C ARG A 489 -19.62 -36.32 -4.50
N GLY A 490 -19.72 -35.80 -3.30
CA GLY A 490 -20.53 -36.42 -2.28
C GLY A 490 -20.82 -35.55 -1.07
N ARG A 491 -21.79 -36.05 -0.28
CA ARG A 491 -22.12 -35.51 1.04
C ARG A 491 -21.74 -36.52 2.10
N GLY A 492 -21.28 -36.04 3.22
CA GLY A 492 -20.80 -36.90 4.29
C GLY A 492 -20.53 -36.11 5.56
N ALA A 493 -19.75 -36.68 6.45
CA ALA A 493 -19.34 -36.05 7.69
C ALA A 493 -17.90 -36.45 8.03
N GLY A 494 -17.18 -35.56 8.71
CA GLY A 494 -15.83 -35.82 9.17
C GLY A 494 -15.19 -34.59 9.77
N THR A 495 -14.09 -34.77 10.45
CA THR A 495 -13.25 -33.65 10.92
C THR A 495 -12.01 -33.58 10.05
N LEU A 496 -11.79 -32.45 9.41
CA LEU A 496 -10.66 -32.20 8.50
C LEU A 496 -9.80 -31.04 9.01
N LEU A 497 -8.53 -31.31 9.18
CA LEU A 497 -7.51 -30.28 9.36
C LEU A 497 -6.92 -29.93 7.99
N ILE A 498 -6.96 -28.64 7.61
CA ILE A 498 -6.45 -28.19 6.32
C ILE A 498 -5.48 -27.05 6.54
N GLU A 499 -4.29 -27.14 5.95
CA GLU A 499 -3.26 -26.13 6.01
C GLU A 499 -2.88 -25.66 4.61
N ILE A 500 -3.10 -24.37 4.34
CA ILE A 500 -2.87 -23.75 3.04
C ILE A 500 -1.96 -22.53 3.23
N ASN A 501 -1.07 -22.28 2.29
CA ASN A 501 -0.36 -21.02 2.21
C ASN A 501 -0.30 -20.48 0.78
N THR A 502 -0.01 -19.20 0.62
CA THR A 502 0.12 -18.55 -0.68
C THR A 502 1.34 -19.00 -1.50
N LEU A 503 2.21 -19.86 -0.92
CA LEU A 503 3.38 -20.43 -1.57
C LEU A 503 3.09 -21.80 -2.22
N GLY A 504 1.82 -22.24 -2.20
CA GLY A 504 1.38 -23.48 -2.84
C GLY A 504 1.31 -24.70 -1.92
N LYS A 505 1.53 -24.53 -0.60
CA LYS A 505 1.30 -25.62 0.36
C LYS A 505 -0.19 -25.88 0.49
N PHE A 506 -0.61 -27.14 0.32
CA PHE A 506 -1.97 -27.60 0.55
C PHE A 506 -1.94 -29.00 1.15
N ASN A 507 -2.06 -29.07 2.46
CA ASN A 507 -2.08 -30.32 3.21
C ASN A 507 -3.44 -30.51 3.89
N MET A 508 -3.85 -31.77 3.99
CA MET A 508 -5.08 -32.18 4.64
C MET A 508 -4.83 -33.40 5.53
N TRP A 509 -5.52 -33.46 6.66
CA TRP A 509 -5.51 -34.62 7.57
C TRP A 509 -6.93 -34.84 8.06
N GLY A 510 -7.28 -36.12 8.25
CA GLY A 510 -8.59 -36.54 8.81
C GLY A 510 -9.36 -37.46 7.89
N ASP A 511 -10.54 -37.85 8.36
CA ASP A 511 -11.41 -38.81 7.71
C ASP A 511 -12.70 -38.13 7.29
N PHE A 512 -13.17 -38.48 6.09
CA PHE A 512 -14.48 -38.10 5.59
C PHE A 512 -15.30 -39.35 5.30
N ILE A 513 -16.42 -39.52 5.99
CA ILE A 513 -17.35 -40.66 5.84
C ILE A 513 -18.42 -40.25 4.83
N VAL A 514 -18.51 -40.95 3.71
CA VAL A 514 -19.47 -40.69 2.65
C VAL A 514 -20.87 -41.21 3.04
N TYR A 515 -21.87 -40.36 2.98
CA TYR A 515 -23.27 -40.73 3.15
C TYR A 515 -23.99 -40.91 1.82
N LYS A 516 -23.62 -40.13 0.82
CA LYS A 516 -24.13 -40.21 -0.55
C LYS A 516 -23.08 -39.61 -1.48
N GLY A 517 -22.72 -40.31 -2.54
CA GLY A 517 -21.74 -39.82 -3.50
C GLY A 517 -21.97 -40.35 -4.91
N ILE A 518 -21.33 -39.68 -5.85
CA ILE A 518 -21.27 -40.07 -7.26
C ILE A 518 -19.82 -39.90 -7.71
N TYR A 519 -19.27 -40.96 -8.28
CA TYR A 519 -18.02 -40.89 -9.01
C TYR A 519 -18.33 -40.72 -10.51
N ASP A 520 -18.11 -39.51 -11.05
CA ASP A 520 -18.23 -39.21 -12.49
C ASP A 520 -16.90 -39.57 -13.17
N PHE A 521 -16.80 -40.84 -13.58
CA PHE A 521 -15.63 -41.35 -14.28
C PHE A 521 -15.69 -40.97 -15.76
N ARG A 522 -14.61 -40.37 -16.28
CA ARG A 522 -14.49 -39.99 -17.68
C ARG A 522 -13.15 -40.43 -18.26
N TYR A 523 -13.21 -41.07 -19.42
CA TYR A 523 -12.01 -41.53 -20.11
C TYR A 523 -12.07 -41.15 -21.60
N GLY A 524 -10.97 -40.53 -22.12
CA GLY A 524 -10.76 -40.21 -23.52
C GLY A 524 -11.84 -39.33 -24.15
N LYS A 525 -12.58 -38.52 -23.39
CA LYS A 525 -13.72 -37.68 -23.86
C LYS A 525 -14.92 -38.47 -24.48
N ILE A 526 -14.86 -39.79 -24.51
CA ILE A 526 -15.84 -40.67 -25.17
C ILE A 526 -16.62 -41.44 -24.14
N ILE A 527 -15.98 -41.90 -23.09
CA ILE A 527 -16.62 -42.74 -22.07
C ILE A 527 -16.96 -41.84 -20.88
N ARG A 528 -18.22 -41.84 -20.49
CA ARG A 528 -18.71 -41.25 -19.23
C ARG A 528 -19.53 -42.30 -18.50
N LYS A 529 -19.18 -42.55 -17.23
CA LYS A 529 -19.84 -43.44 -16.33
C LYS A 529 -20.10 -42.76 -15.00
N GLU A 530 -21.36 -42.76 -14.59
CA GLU A 530 -21.75 -42.30 -13.25
C GLU A 530 -21.88 -43.54 -12.37
N ILE A 531 -21.11 -43.59 -11.30
CA ILE A 531 -21.03 -44.72 -10.37
C ILE A 531 -21.51 -44.19 -9.01
N GLU A 532 -22.56 -44.80 -8.46
CA GLU A 532 -23.13 -44.39 -7.17
C GLU A 532 -22.25 -44.93 -6.04
N VAL A 533 -21.80 -44.04 -5.14
CA VAL A 533 -21.00 -44.43 -3.95
C VAL A 533 -21.94 -44.76 -2.81
N GLU A 534 -21.78 -45.94 -2.21
CA GLU A 534 -22.56 -46.39 -1.08
C GLU A 534 -22.24 -45.65 0.21
N LYS A 535 -23.21 -45.62 1.11
CA LYS A 535 -23.04 -45.01 2.44
C LYS A 535 -22.06 -45.82 3.29
N GLY A 536 -21.17 -45.10 4.02
CA GLY A 536 -20.28 -45.69 5.03
C GLY A 536 -18.83 -45.87 4.56
N GLY A 537 -18.56 -45.65 3.27
CA GLY A 537 -17.19 -45.60 2.79
C GLY A 537 -16.42 -44.38 3.31
N THR A 538 -15.10 -44.48 3.34
CA THR A 538 -14.22 -43.45 3.89
C THR A 538 -13.20 -42.95 2.89
N ILE A 539 -12.86 -41.66 3.01
CA ILE A 539 -11.72 -41.03 2.36
C ILE A 539 -10.82 -40.47 3.47
N THR A 540 -9.58 -40.89 3.52
CA THR A 540 -8.64 -40.52 4.58
C THR A 540 -7.46 -39.71 4.00
N TRP A 541 -7.22 -38.53 4.55
CA TRP A 541 -6.06 -37.73 4.22
C TRP A 541 -5.01 -37.80 5.32
N ASN A 542 -3.76 -37.82 4.89
CA ASN A 542 -2.59 -37.90 5.80
C ASN A 542 -1.42 -37.06 5.27
N GLY A 543 -1.69 -35.84 4.82
CA GLY A 543 -0.73 -34.90 4.24
C GLY A 543 -1.23 -34.28 2.95
N LEU A 544 -0.61 -34.54 1.80
CA LEU A 544 -0.99 -33.94 0.52
C LEU A 544 -2.44 -34.28 0.14
N ALA A 545 -3.22 -33.29 -0.29
CA ALA A 545 -4.62 -33.47 -0.71
C ALA A 545 -4.78 -34.48 -1.86
N SER A 546 -3.80 -34.59 -2.75
CA SER A 546 -3.75 -35.57 -3.85
C SER A 546 -3.42 -37.01 -3.40
N ASN A 547 -2.97 -37.20 -2.16
CA ASN A 547 -2.54 -38.51 -1.64
C ASN A 547 -3.56 -39.12 -0.64
N ALA A 548 -4.86 -38.92 -0.90
CA ALA A 548 -5.91 -39.50 -0.07
C ALA A 548 -6.04 -40.99 -0.32
N ASP A 549 -6.34 -41.75 0.74
CA ASP A 549 -6.66 -43.17 0.70
C ASP A 549 -8.16 -43.37 0.60
N LEU A 550 -8.62 -44.18 -0.37
CA LEU A 550 -10.02 -44.53 -0.58
C LEU A 550 -10.33 -45.86 0.06
N ASN A 551 -11.49 -45.95 0.68
CA ASN A 551 -12.15 -47.21 1.06
C ASN A 551 -13.64 -47.05 0.83
N LEU A 552 -14.06 -47.16 -0.44
CA LEU A 552 -15.41 -46.86 -0.88
C LEU A 552 -16.01 -48.08 -1.57
N LYS A 553 -17.30 -48.33 -1.35
CA LYS A 553 -18.09 -49.24 -2.15
C LYS A 553 -18.99 -48.46 -3.09
N ALA A 554 -19.05 -48.89 -4.34
CA ALA A 554 -19.80 -48.18 -5.36
C ALA A 554 -20.60 -49.15 -6.24
N ILE A 555 -21.67 -48.64 -6.83
CA ILE A 555 -22.59 -49.44 -7.68
C ILE A 555 -22.68 -48.77 -9.04
N TYR A 556 -22.26 -49.50 -10.07
CA TYR A 556 -22.50 -49.11 -11.46
C TYR A 556 -23.76 -49.81 -12.00
N LYS A 557 -24.81 -49.04 -12.22
CA LYS A 557 -26.08 -49.53 -12.78
C LYS A 557 -26.03 -49.53 -14.31
N SER A 558 -26.21 -50.68 -14.92
CA SER A 558 -26.17 -50.87 -16.36
C SER A 558 -27.27 -51.77 -16.87
N LYS A 559 -27.37 -51.93 -18.17
CA LYS A 559 -28.20 -52.93 -18.81
C LYS A 559 -27.32 -53.84 -19.65
N ALA A 560 -27.22 -55.09 -19.27
CA ALA A 560 -26.43 -56.10 -19.98
C ALA A 560 -27.28 -57.28 -20.43
N ASN A 561 -26.80 -57.95 -21.46
CA ASN A 561 -27.37 -59.20 -21.89
C ASN A 561 -26.77 -60.34 -21.07
N PRO A 562 -27.56 -61.11 -20.26
CA PRO A 562 -27.02 -62.12 -19.39
C PRO A 562 -26.72 -63.46 -20.10
N SER A 563 -26.98 -63.60 -21.39
CA SER A 563 -26.81 -64.85 -22.13
C SER A 563 -25.42 -65.47 -21.99
N ALA A 564 -24.35 -64.65 -21.97
CA ALA A 564 -22.96 -65.12 -21.80
C ALA A 564 -22.64 -65.57 -20.37
N LEU A 565 -23.34 -65.05 -19.36
CA LEU A 565 -23.15 -65.41 -17.96
C LEU A 565 -23.93 -66.65 -17.55
N LEU A 566 -25.10 -66.88 -18.19
CA LEU A 566 -26.01 -67.93 -17.90
C LEU A 566 -25.86 -69.14 -18.87
N ASP A 567 -24.93 -69.05 -19.81
CA ASP A 567 -24.68 -70.02 -20.87
C ASP A 567 -25.93 -70.35 -21.67
N ASP A 568 -26.90 -69.41 -21.74
CA ASP A 568 -28.18 -69.57 -22.43
C ASP A 568 -28.33 -68.54 -23.57
N PRO A 569 -28.08 -68.94 -24.83
CA PRO A 569 -28.21 -68.08 -25.99
C PRO A 569 -29.63 -67.65 -26.33
N THR A 570 -30.64 -68.23 -25.67
CA THR A 570 -32.05 -67.90 -25.91
C THR A 570 -32.49 -66.62 -25.23
N ILE A 571 -31.72 -66.13 -24.24
CA ILE A 571 -31.95 -64.86 -23.56
C ILE A 571 -31.38 -63.69 -24.38
N ASN A 572 -32.19 -63.10 -25.23
CA ASN A 572 -31.78 -62.03 -26.16
C ASN A 572 -32.26 -60.63 -25.72
N ARG A 573 -32.55 -60.44 -24.43
CA ARG A 573 -32.94 -59.10 -23.89
C ARG A 573 -31.94 -58.57 -22.85
N LYS A 574 -31.74 -57.30 -22.88
CA LYS A 574 -30.94 -56.60 -21.85
C LYS A 574 -31.76 -56.47 -20.56
N ILE A 575 -31.23 -56.93 -19.46
CA ILE A 575 -31.80 -56.76 -18.13
C ILE A 575 -31.01 -55.73 -17.32
N PRO A 576 -31.61 -55.06 -16.32
CA PRO A 576 -30.85 -54.24 -15.37
C PRO A 576 -29.83 -55.12 -14.62
N VAL A 577 -28.61 -54.61 -14.51
CA VAL A 577 -27.49 -55.25 -13.82
C VAL A 577 -26.83 -54.22 -12.94
N ASP A 578 -26.64 -54.56 -11.67
CA ASP A 578 -25.87 -53.77 -10.72
C ASP A 578 -24.47 -54.40 -10.58
N VAL A 579 -23.44 -53.62 -10.88
CA VAL A 579 -22.03 -54.02 -10.73
C VAL A 579 -21.50 -53.36 -9.47
N TYR A 580 -21.13 -54.18 -8.48
CA TYR A 580 -20.51 -53.71 -7.26
C TYR A 580 -18.99 -53.54 -7.48
N ILE A 581 -18.47 -52.42 -7.07
CA ILE A 581 -17.07 -52.05 -7.26
C ILE A 581 -16.52 -51.61 -5.91
N ASP A 582 -15.44 -52.21 -5.48
CA ASP A 582 -14.66 -51.75 -4.33
C ASP A 582 -13.59 -50.78 -4.83
N LEU A 583 -13.70 -49.50 -4.46
CA LEU A 583 -12.70 -48.46 -4.79
C LEU A 583 -11.76 -48.33 -3.60
N THR A 584 -10.55 -48.80 -3.76
CA THR A 584 -9.53 -48.81 -2.71
C THR A 584 -8.23 -48.14 -3.20
N ASP A 585 -7.28 -47.93 -2.29
CA ASP A 585 -5.96 -47.30 -2.55
C ASP A 585 -6.06 -45.78 -2.85
N LYS A 586 -5.13 -45.22 -3.57
CA LYS A 586 -4.98 -43.77 -3.74
C LYS A 586 -6.02 -43.14 -4.65
N ILE A 587 -6.56 -42.01 -4.26
CA ILE A 587 -7.60 -41.29 -5.02
C ILE A 587 -7.20 -40.96 -6.47
N THR A 588 -5.90 -40.78 -6.73
CA THR A 588 -5.35 -40.50 -8.08
C THR A 588 -5.23 -41.77 -8.94
N GLN A 589 -5.12 -42.95 -8.31
CA GLN A 589 -5.01 -44.26 -8.97
C GLN A 589 -5.75 -45.33 -8.16
N PRO A 590 -7.08 -45.27 -8.13
CA PRO A 590 -7.85 -46.25 -7.34
C PRO A 590 -7.77 -47.65 -7.96
N GLU A 591 -7.63 -48.67 -7.09
CA GLU A 591 -7.84 -50.04 -7.45
C GLU A 591 -9.36 -50.34 -7.49
N LEU A 592 -9.77 -51.15 -8.50
CA LEU A 592 -11.18 -51.50 -8.80
C LEU A 592 -11.43 -52.98 -8.54
#